data_8db9b5040ea3ab80bd279ba80f3fbd59
#
_entry.id   8db9b5040ea3ab80bd279ba80f3fbd59
#
_cell.length_a   1.000
_cell.length_b   1.000
_cell.length_c   1.000
_cell.angle_alpha   90.00
_cell.angle_beta   90.00
_cell.angle_gamma   90.00
#
_symmetry.space_group_name_H-M   'P 1'
#
loop_
_entity.id
_entity.type
_entity.pdbx_description
1 polymer ?
#
loop_
_entity_poly.entity_id
_entity_poly.type
_entity_poly.pdbx_seq_one_letter_code
_entity_poly.pdbx_strand_id
1 'polypeptide(L)'
;DSFHTKDCAGMELEICDSVEHLDFLINLPVLKGHCQTKITCALKNMKGLIPNREKRHFHGMGLHRPIAHLNVGIRQDFILVDNICGDLDFEDGGNPVVMNRLIAAVDPVLCDAYVCRMLNYETEEVPYLRMAEELGVGNADLSRLEIRALNEPEQETVVPGERKIVELQDAVEEVESCSACYGYLIPALDRLKQEGLLEQLDTRIAIGQGYQQKTGHLGIGRCTSCFEHSLKGCPPTEEQMYEFLKDYILRSGSEAQQFRRGNDDREPGMVT
;
A
#
# COMPACT_ATOMS: atom_id res chain seq x y z
N ASP A 1 15.07 -6.01 -21.02
CA ASP A 1 15.86 -4.97 -20.36
C ASP A 1 17.00 -5.63 -19.59
N SER A 2 18.20 -5.05 -19.67
CA SER A 2 19.34 -5.39 -18.83
C SER A 2 19.36 -4.48 -17.60
N PHE A 3 20.04 -4.93 -16.54
CA PHE A 3 20.11 -4.26 -15.26
C PHE A 3 21.52 -4.35 -14.70
N HIS A 4 21.95 -3.31 -14.03
CA HIS A 4 23.23 -3.26 -13.33
C HIS A 4 23.03 -2.88 -11.87
N THR A 5 24.00 -3.22 -11.04
CA THR A 5 24.03 -2.78 -9.63
C THR A 5 24.65 -1.40 -9.55
N LYS A 6 23.99 -0.50 -8.83
CA LYS A 6 24.43 0.89 -8.59
C LYS A 6 24.44 1.17 -7.09
N ASP A 7 25.49 1.82 -6.62
CA ASP A 7 25.52 2.35 -5.26
C ASP A 7 24.67 3.62 -5.18
N CYS A 8 23.63 3.55 -4.37
CA CYS A 8 22.67 4.63 -4.12
C CYS A 8 22.86 5.15 -2.68
N ALA A 9 23.90 5.93 -2.45
CA ALA A 9 24.27 6.47 -1.14
C ALA A 9 24.51 5.36 -0.07
N GLY A 10 25.33 4.35 -0.39
CA GLY A 10 25.65 3.23 0.50
C GLY A 10 24.63 2.09 0.50
N MET A 11 23.67 2.11 -0.43
CA MET A 11 22.75 1.00 -0.70
C MET A 11 22.92 0.54 -2.16
N GLU A 12 23.33 -0.70 -2.36
CA GLU A 12 23.44 -1.29 -3.70
C GLU A 12 22.06 -1.72 -4.18
N LEU A 13 21.62 -1.18 -5.33
CA LEU A 13 20.32 -1.47 -5.94
C LEU A 13 20.50 -1.84 -7.40
N GLU A 14 19.68 -2.77 -7.90
CA GLU A 14 19.63 -3.12 -9.31
C GLU A 14 18.74 -2.15 -10.07
N ILE A 15 19.32 -1.44 -11.05
CA ILE A 15 18.63 -0.41 -11.86
C ILE A 15 18.70 -0.80 -13.33
N CYS A 16 17.68 -0.44 -14.11
CA CYS A 16 17.64 -0.63 -15.54
C CYS A 16 18.78 0.13 -16.24
N ASP A 17 19.53 -0.54 -17.12
CA ASP A 17 20.68 0.05 -17.84
C ASP A 17 20.29 1.26 -18.67
N SER A 18 19.06 1.33 -19.17
CA SER A 18 18.58 2.47 -19.95
C SER A 18 18.65 3.81 -19.21
N VAL A 19 18.61 3.79 -17.88
CA VAL A 19 18.71 5.01 -17.05
C VAL A 19 20.05 5.74 -17.25
N GLU A 20 21.14 4.99 -17.45
CA GLU A 20 22.48 5.57 -17.64
C GLU A 20 22.66 6.30 -18.98
N HIS A 21 21.73 6.10 -19.91
CA HIS A 21 21.76 6.68 -21.27
C HIS A 21 20.77 7.84 -21.46
N LEU A 22 20.09 8.27 -20.36
CA LEU A 22 19.13 9.37 -20.42
C LEU A 22 19.84 10.72 -20.19
N ASP A 23 19.66 11.64 -21.12
CA ASP A 23 20.08 13.05 -20.95
C ASP A 23 19.07 13.83 -20.09
N PHE A 24 17.80 13.42 -20.11
CA PHE A 24 16.72 14.07 -19.38
C PHE A 24 15.60 13.09 -19.07
N LEU A 25 15.23 12.96 -17.79
CA LEU A 25 14.18 12.07 -17.32
C LEU A 25 12.92 12.84 -16.93
N ILE A 26 11.84 12.61 -17.69
CA ILE A 26 10.50 13.08 -17.33
C ILE A 26 9.77 11.94 -16.64
N ASN A 27 9.40 12.15 -15.38
CA ASN A 27 8.60 11.22 -14.59
C ASN A 27 7.11 11.57 -14.70
N LEU A 28 6.29 10.60 -15.11
CA LEU A 28 4.84 10.74 -15.29
C LEU A 28 4.08 9.82 -14.31
N PRO A 29 4.09 10.09 -13.00
CA PRO A 29 3.37 9.27 -12.04
C PRO A 29 1.87 9.53 -12.09
N VAL A 30 1.08 8.47 -11.93
CA VAL A 30 -0.34 8.59 -11.56
C VAL A 30 -0.42 8.71 -10.05
N LEU A 31 -1.06 9.77 -9.54
CA LEU A 31 -1.31 9.91 -8.11
C LEU A 31 -2.37 8.92 -7.66
N LYS A 32 -1.99 8.08 -6.70
CA LYS A 32 -2.90 7.10 -6.10
C LYS A 32 -2.54 6.76 -4.66
N GLY A 33 -3.51 6.22 -3.93
CA GLY A 33 -3.30 5.64 -2.61
C GLY A 33 -2.41 4.41 -2.64
N HIS A 34 -1.90 4.04 -1.48
CA HIS A 34 -1.11 2.82 -1.32
C HIS A 34 -1.15 2.32 0.11
N CYS A 35 -1.46 1.02 0.27
CA CYS A 35 -1.63 0.39 1.57
C CYS A 35 -0.43 0.54 2.52
N GLN A 36 0.81 0.45 2.04
CA GLN A 36 2.01 0.49 2.88
C GLN A 36 2.67 1.87 2.94
N THR A 37 2.62 2.64 1.85
CA THR A 37 3.34 3.93 1.73
C THR A 37 2.42 5.14 1.72
N LYS A 38 1.12 4.97 2.00
CA LYS A 38 0.06 5.98 1.96
C LYS A 38 -0.20 6.52 0.56
N ILE A 39 0.84 6.91 -0.16
CA ILE A 39 0.77 7.49 -1.51
C ILE A 39 1.70 6.75 -2.49
N THR A 40 1.34 6.83 -3.76
CA THR A 40 2.24 6.62 -4.90
C THR A 40 2.25 7.91 -5.72
N CYS A 41 3.44 8.52 -5.84
CA CYS A 41 3.66 9.70 -6.65
C CYS A 41 5.11 9.71 -7.19
N ALA A 42 5.81 10.83 -7.22
CA ALA A 42 7.08 11.01 -7.92
C ALA A 42 8.19 10.04 -7.44
N LEU A 43 8.45 9.98 -6.14
CA LEU A 43 9.56 9.17 -5.59
C LEU A 43 9.33 7.67 -5.79
N LYS A 44 8.14 7.17 -5.47
CA LYS A 44 7.82 5.75 -5.56
C LYS A 44 7.71 5.28 -7.02
N ASN A 45 7.34 6.14 -7.96
CA ASN A 45 7.19 5.77 -9.37
C ASN A 45 8.51 5.28 -9.99
N MET A 46 9.67 5.72 -9.48
CA MET A 46 10.99 5.23 -9.90
C MET A 46 11.19 3.74 -9.71
N LYS A 47 10.40 3.06 -8.87
CA LYS A 47 10.37 1.59 -8.80
C LYS A 47 9.99 0.92 -10.14
N GLY A 48 9.46 1.65 -11.10
CA GLY A 48 9.28 1.18 -12.48
C GLY A 48 10.59 0.81 -13.19
N LEU A 49 11.72 1.38 -12.75
CA LEU A 49 13.03 1.24 -13.37
C LEU A 49 13.93 0.20 -12.68
N ILE A 50 13.37 -0.66 -11.81
CA ILE A 50 14.07 -1.77 -11.17
C ILE A 50 13.44 -3.12 -11.56
N PRO A 51 14.21 -4.24 -11.57
CA PRO A 51 13.66 -5.56 -11.89
C PRO A 51 12.70 -6.07 -10.83
N ASN A 52 11.83 -7.02 -11.20
CA ASN A 52 10.84 -7.59 -10.30
C ASN A 52 11.45 -8.29 -9.05
N ARG A 53 12.68 -8.83 -9.18
CA ARG A 53 13.39 -9.39 -8.03
C ARG A 53 13.76 -8.31 -7.02
N GLU A 54 14.20 -7.13 -7.50
CA GLU A 54 14.54 -5.99 -6.66
C GLU A 54 13.28 -5.36 -6.02
N LYS A 55 12.16 -5.32 -6.76
CA LYS A 55 10.87 -4.90 -6.17
C LYS A 55 10.49 -5.77 -4.97
N ARG A 56 10.72 -7.09 -5.04
CA ARG A 56 10.48 -7.99 -3.90
C ARG A 56 11.48 -7.78 -2.76
N HIS A 57 12.74 -7.52 -3.10
CA HIS A 57 13.78 -7.20 -2.13
C HIS A 57 13.45 -5.92 -1.33
N PHE A 58 12.92 -4.89 -1.98
CA PHE A 58 12.45 -3.67 -1.33
C PHE A 58 11.44 -3.96 -0.20
N HIS A 59 10.54 -4.92 -0.38
CA HIS A 59 9.57 -5.28 0.65
C HIS A 59 10.23 -5.96 1.87
N GLY A 60 11.27 -6.76 1.65
CA GLY A 60 12.05 -7.36 2.75
C GLY A 60 12.95 -6.36 3.50
N MET A 61 13.30 -5.23 2.86
CA MET A 61 14.08 -4.15 3.51
C MET A 61 13.21 -3.09 4.20
N GLY A 62 11.87 -3.18 4.05
CA GLY A 62 10.96 -2.08 4.36
C GLY A 62 10.99 -1.01 3.27
N LEU A 63 9.85 -0.77 2.61
CA LEU A 63 9.74 0.02 1.37
C LEU A 63 10.32 1.43 1.43
N HIS A 64 10.21 2.10 2.56
CA HIS A 64 10.54 3.52 2.66
C HIS A 64 12.02 3.81 2.41
N ARG A 65 12.90 3.06 3.06
CA ARG A 65 14.35 3.28 2.93
C ARG A 65 14.85 3.05 1.49
N PRO A 66 14.58 1.92 0.83
CA PRO A 66 15.08 1.71 -0.53
C PRO A 66 14.41 2.64 -1.56
N ILE A 67 13.18 3.12 -1.36
CA ILE A 67 12.59 4.15 -2.22
C ILE A 67 13.41 5.45 -2.15
N ALA A 68 13.80 5.90 -0.96
CA ALA A 68 14.60 7.10 -0.79
C ALA A 68 15.98 6.96 -1.48
N HIS A 69 16.69 5.84 -1.23
CA HIS A 69 17.98 5.53 -1.83
C HIS A 69 17.91 5.38 -3.35
N LEU A 70 16.86 4.79 -3.89
CA LEU A 70 16.65 4.65 -5.33
C LEU A 70 16.64 6.02 -6.05
N ASN A 71 16.07 7.03 -5.40
CA ASN A 71 16.01 8.39 -5.96
C ASN A 71 17.34 9.15 -5.87
N VAL A 72 18.33 8.66 -5.13
CA VAL A 72 19.73 9.09 -5.28
C VAL A 72 20.35 8.48 -6.53
N GLY A 73 20.06 7.21 -6.80
CA GLY A 73 20.57 6.49 -7.98
C GLY A 73 19.95 6.92 -9.31
N ILE A 74 18.69 7.39 -9.27
CA ILE A 74 17.93 7.81 -10.46
C ILE A 74 17.44 9.23 -10.26
N ARG A 75 18.11 10.18 -10.92
CA ARG A 75 17.70 11.58 -10.89
C ARG A 75 16.48 11.80 -11.79
N GLN A 76 15.51 12.54 -11.27
CA GLN A 76 14.35 13.02 -12.03
C GLN A 76 14.59 14.50 -12.38
N ASP A 77 14.48 14.88 -13.67
CA ASP A 77 14.67 16.26 -14.11
C ASP A 77 13.37 17.05 -14.18
N PHE A 78 12.26 16.37 -14.50
CA PHE A 78 10.94 16.95 -14.53
C PHE A 78 9.87 15.93 -14.13
N ILE A 79 8.87 16.38 -13.42
CA ILE A 79 7.77 15.55 -12.93
C ILE A 79 6.46 16.16 -13.43
N LEU A 80 5.61 15.34 -14.03
CA LEU A 80 4.25 15.70 -14.38
C LEU A 80 3.29 14.65 -13.85
N VAL A 81 2.69 14.95 -12.71
CA VAL A 81 1.77 14.04 -12.03
C VAL A 81 0.41 14.05 -12.73
N ASP A 82 -0.05 12.87 -13.13
CA ASP A 82 -1.42 12.64 -13.52
C ASP A 82 -2.28 12.55 -12.24
N ASN A 83 -3.03 13.59 -11.97
CA ASN A 83 -4.02 13.69 -10.92
C ASN A 83 -5.39 14.05 -11.52
N ILE A 84 -5.72 13.49 -12.69
CA ILE A 84 -7.01 13.69 -13.36
C ILE A 84 -8.08 12.86 -12.69
N CYS A 85 -7.84 11.55 -12.59
CA CYS A 85 -8.72 10.61 -11.92
C CYS A 85 -7.88 9.43 -11.40
N GLY A 86 -7.93 9.18 -10.11
CA GLY A 86 -7.19 8.08 -9.49
C GLY A 86 -7.92 7.55 -8.27
N ASP A 87 -7.55 6.36 -7.83
CA ASP A 87 -8.01 5.82 -6.55
C ASP A 87 -7.07 6.31 -5.43
N LEU A 88 -7.61 7.05 -4.49
CA LEU A 88 -6.81 7.61 -3.39
C LEU A 88 -6.69 6.67 -2.19
N ASP A 89 -7.35 5.51 -2.22
CA ASP A 89 -7.31 4.48 -1.20
C ASP A 89 -6.62 3.20 -1.69
N PHE A 90 -6.98 2.70 -2.87
CA PHE A 90 -6.54 1.40 -3.37
C PHE A 90 -5.50 1.53 -4.49
N GLU A 91 -4.50 0.65 -4.48
CA GLU A 91 -3.40 0.72 -5.46
C GLU A 91 -3.86 0.34 -6.87
N ASP A 92 -4.75 -0.64 -6.99
CA ASP A 92 -5.22 -1.19 -8.27
C ASP A 92 -6.54 -0.58 -8.75
N GLY A 93 -7.09 0.41 -8.03
CA GLY A 93 -8.32 1.09 -8.36
C GLY A 93 -9.56 0.44 -7.75
N GLY A 94 -10.72 1.02 -8.02
CA GLY A 94 -12.02 0.58 -7.50
C GLY A 94 -12.86 1.73 -6.93
N ASN A 95 -12.22 2.79 -6.43
CA ASN A 95 -12.87 3.99 -5.89
C ASN A 95 -12.34 5.25 -6.57
N PRO A 96 -12.66 5.49 -7.86
CA PRO A 96 -12.09 6.61 -8.59
C PRO A 96 -12.54 7.96 -8.01
N VAL A 97 -11.58 8.84 -7.77
CA VAL A 97 -11.80 10.23 -7.37
C VAL A 97 -11.38 11.15 -8.52
N VAL A 98 -12.30 11.90 -9.05
CA VAL A 98 -12.03 12.86 -10.12
C VAL A 98 -11.47 14.14 -9.53
N MET A 99 -10.18 14.39 -9.79
CA MET A 99 -9.45 15.57 -9.31
C MET A 99 -9.23 16.62 -10.40
N ASN A 100 -9.30 16.25 -11.68
CA ASN A 100 -9.14 17.10 -12.87
C ASN A 100 -7.89 18.00 -12.80
N ARG A 101 -6.76 17.46 -12.33
CA ARG A 101 -5.51 18.21 -12.15
C ARG A 101 -4.33 17.53 -12.81
N LEU A 102 -3.40 18.36 -13.28
CA LEU A 102 -2.02 17.99 -13.55
C LEU A 102 -1.12 18.80 -12.62
N ILE A 103 -0.09 18.16 -12.05
CA ILE A 103 0.86 18.84 -11.16
C ILE A 103 2.25 18.71 -11.78
N ALA A 104 2.85 19.85 -12.14
CA ALA A 104 4.21 19.90 -12.66
C ALA A 104 5.19 20.33 -11.56
N ALA A 105 6.32 19.63 -11.44
CA ALA A 105 7.34 19.90 -10.44
C ALA A 105 8.76 19.55 -10.95
N VAL A 106 9.79 20.08 -10.28
CA VAL A 106 11.20 19.73 -10.51
C VAL A 106 11.88 19.13 -9.27
N ASP A 107 11.30 19.32 -8.08
CA ASP A 107 11.75 18.69 -6.84
C ASP A 107 10.78 17.54 -6.49
N PRO A 108 11.23 16.28 -6.54
CA PRO A 108 10.36 15.13 -6.29
C PRO A 108 9.92 15.02 -4.83
N VAL A 109 10.74 15.49 -3.87
CA VAL A 109 10.41 15.45 -2.44
C VAL A 109 9.36 16.49 -2.12
N LEU A 110 9.51 17.73 -2.63
CA LEU A 110 8.53 18.79 -2.45
C LEU A 110 7.19 18.45 -3.14
N CYS A 111 7.25 17.80 -4.31
CA CYS A 111 6.07 17.31 -5.02
C CYS A 111 5.28 16.31 -4.19
N ASP A 112 5.95 15.28 -3.66
CA ASP A 112 5.30 14.25 -2.85
C ASP A 112 4.85 14.80 -1.48
N ALA A 113 5.57 15.75 -0.87
CA ALA A 113 5.15 16.44 0.35
C ALA A 113 3.87 17.28 0.12
N TYR A 114 3.79 17.98 -1.01
CA TYR A 114 2.57 18.70 -1.41
C TYR A 114 1.39 17.76 -1.60
N VAL A 115 1.62 16.62 -2.26
CA VAL A 115 0.61 15.58 -2.46
C VAL A 115 0.13 15.01 -1.13
N CYS A 116 1.01 14.73 -0.18
CA CYS A 116 0.63 14.29 1.17
C CYS A 116 -0.38 15.26 1.80
N ARG A 117 -0.02 16.54 1.84
CA ARG A 117 -0.92 17.58 2.40
C ARG A 117 -2.25 17.67 1.65
N MET A 118 -2.22 17.55 0.32
CA MET A 118 -3.43 17.58 -0.51
C MET A 118 -4.35 16.38 -0.20
N LEU A 119 -3.77 15.23 0.19
CA LEU A 119 -4.49 14.02 0.55
C LEU A 119 -4.79 13.90 2.06
N ASN A 120 -4.59 14.97 2.84
CA ASN A 120 -4.77 15.02 4.29
C ASN A 120 -3.86 14.05 5.07
N TYR A 121 -2.63 13.81 4.57
CA TYR A 121 -1.58 13.14 5.31
C TYR A 121 -0.53 14.15 5.79
N GLU A 122 0.00 13.92 6.99
CA GLU A 122 1.22 14.60 7.43
C GLU A 122 2.44 13.97 6.74
N THR A 123 3.48 14.76 6.49
CA THR A 123 4.70 14.27 5.81
C THR A 123 5.41 13.16 6.59
N GLU A 124 5.28 13.18 7.92
CA GLU A 124 5.81 12.18 8.85
C GLU A 124 5.17 10.80 8.68
N GLU A 125 3.94 10.74 8.17
CA GLU A 125 3.24 9.48 7.87
C GLU A 125 3.80 8.77 6.62
N VAL A 126 4.69 9.45 5.88
CA VAL A 126 5.35 8.94 4.67
C VAL A 126 6.88 9.00 4.85
N PRO A 127 7.48 8.09 5.63
CA PRO A 127 8.87 8.18 6.08
C PRO A 127 9.91 8.34 4.98
N TYR A 128 9.66 7.86 3.76
CA TYR A 128 10.61 8.02 2.65
C TYR A 128 10.81 9.48 2.24
N LEU A 129 9.88 10.39 2.53
CA LEU A 129 10.04 11.83 2.24
C LEU A 129 11.21 12.40 3.03
N ARG A 130 11.19 12.22 4.36
CA ARG A 130 12.28 12.65 5.23
C ARG A 130 13.60 11.98 4.87
N MET A 131 13.57 10.67 4.62
CA MET A 131 14.79 9.94 4.23
C MET A 131 15.37 10.45 2.91
N ALA A 132 14.55 10.77 1.91
CA ALA A 132 14.99 11.35 0.64
C ALA A 132 15.55 12.76 0.80
N GLU A 133 14.97 13.59 1.68
CA GLU A 133 15.50 14.90 2.03
C GLU A 133 16.87 14.79 2.72
N GLU A 134 17.02 13.91 3.71
CA GLU A 134 18.29 13.63 4.41
C GLU A 134 19.39 13.16 3.44
N LEU A 135 19.02 12.46 2.37
CA LEU A 135 19.92 12.00 1.30
C LEU A 135 20.19 13.08 0.23
N GLY A 136 19.59 14.26 0.33
CA GLY A 136 19.80 15.38 -0.59
C GLY A 136 19.07 15.23 -1.93
N VAL A 137 18.04 14.40 -2.02
CA VAL A 137 17.22 14.21 -3.24
C VAL A 137 16.36 15.45 -3.53
N GLY A 138 15.86 16.12 -2.49
CA GLY A 138 15.02 17.30 -2.58
C GLY A 138 14.74 17.87 -1.20
N ASN A 139 13.67 18.65 -1.05
CA ASN A 139 13.31 19.31 0.21
C ASN A 139 11.83 19.16 0.52
N ALA A 140 11.48 18.69 1.73
CA ALA A 140 10.10 18.48 2.17
C ALA A 140 9.43 19.71 2.80
N ASP A 141 10.17 20.81 2.98
CA ASP A 141 9.67 22.01 3.64
C ASP A 141 8.61 22.75 2.79
N LEU A 142 7.36 22.57 3.12
CA LEU A 142 6.22 23.18 2.43
C LEU A 142 6.17 24.72 2.58
N SER A 143 6.93 25.33 3.49
CA SER A 143 7.05 26.77 3.57
C SER A 143 7.75 27.38 2.34
N ARG A 144 8.52 26.58 1.62
CA ARG A 144 9.22 26.95 0.37
C ARG A 144 8.38 26.70 -0.89
N LEU A 145 7.17 26.15 -0.74
CA LEU A 145 6.30 25.81 -1.85
C LEU A 145 5.71 27.10 -2.48
N GLU A 146 5.98 27.29 -3.76
CA GLU A 146 5.33 28.28 -4.60
C GLU A 146 4.41 27.57 -5.60
N ILE A 147 3.11 27.74 -5.44
CA ILE A 147 2.11 27.16 -6.35
C ILE A 147 1.72 28.19 -7.40
N ARG A 148 1.84 27.84 -8.67
CA ARG A 148 1.38 28.63 -9.81
C ARG A 148 0.23 27.90 -10.50
N ALA A 149 -0.99 28.35 -10.28
CA ALA A 149 -2.14 27.89 -11.05
C ALA A 149 -2.08 28.48 -12.47
N LEU A 150 -2.17 27.61 -13.49
CA LEU A 150 -2.16 28.01 -14.90
C LEU A 150 -3.56 28.32 -15.41
N ASN A 151 -4.61 27.84 -14.71
CA ASN A 151 -6.02 28.11 -14.99
C ASN A 151 -6.82 28.03 -13.69
N GLU A 152 -7.99 28.65 -13.69
CA GLU A 152 -8.94 28.51 -12.60
C GLU A 152 -9.66 27.15 -12.70
N PRO A 153 -9.87 26.43 -11.59
CA PRO A 153 -10.64 25.19 -11.61
C PRO A 153 -12.12 25.47 -11.89
N GLU A 154 -12.73 24.69 -12.76
CA GLU A 154 -14.18 24.79 -13.04
C GLU A 154 -15.03 24.39 -11.82
N GLN A 155 -14.52 23.48 -11.00
CA GLN A 155 -15.14 23.02 -9.76
C GLN A 155 -14.07 22.74 -8.71
N GLU A 156 -14.34 23.06 -7.45
CA GLU A 156 -13.52 22.62 -6.34
C GLU A 156 -13.67 21.12 -6.13
N THR A 157 -12.58 20.41 -6.18
CA THR A 157 -12.57 18.98 -5.88
C THR A 157 -12.26 18.80 -4.39
N VAL A 158 -13.20 18.22 -3.66
CA VAL A 158 -13.04 17.89 -2.25
C VAL A 158 -12.44 16.49 -2.15
N VAL A 159 -11.25 16.40 -1.56
CA VAL A 159 -10.66 15.09 -1.21
C VAL A 159 -11.42 14.54 -0.01
N PRO A 160 -11.91 13.29 -0.03
CA PRO A 160 -12.55 12.67 1.12
C PRO A 160 -11.64 12.71 2.35
N GLY A 161 -12.16 13.15 3.51
CA GLY A 161 -11.38 13.33 4.73
C GLY A 161 -10.91 12.01 5.35
N GLU A 162 -11.76 10.98 5.28
CA GLU A 162 -11.47 9.65 5.80
C GLU A 162 -11.02 8.73 4.66
N ARG A 163 -9.99 7.93 4.96
CA ARG A 163 -9.46 6.93 4.03
C ARG A 163 -9.98 5.56 4.44
N LYS A 164 -10.68 4.88 3.54
CA LYS A 164 -11.18 3.50 3.76
C LYS A 164 -10.06 2.55 4.20
N ILE A 165 -8.87 2.72 3.64
CA ILE A 165 -7.73 1.87 3.93
C ILE A 165 -7.33 1.87 5.41
N VAL A 166 -7.46 3.00 6.12
CA VAL A 166 -7.09 3.11 7.54
C VAL A 166 -7.92 2.16 8.39
N GLU A 167 -9.23 2.12 8.15
CA GLU A 167 -10.13 1.23 8.88
C GLU A 167 -9.91 -0.26 8.55
N LEU A 168 -9.62 -0.56 7.26
CA LEU A 168 -9.41 -1.93 6.80
C LEU A 168 -8.08 -2.52 7.27
N GLN A 169 -7.07 -1.68 7.50
CA GLN A 169 -5.77 -2.11 8.01
C GLN A 169 -5.82 -2.73 9.40
N ASP A 170 -6.80 -2.37 10.22
CA ASP A 170 -6.96 -2.94 11.57
C ASP A 170 -7.22 -4.45 11.56
N ALA A 171 -7.81 -4.96 10.48
CA ALA A 171 -8.05 -6.40 10.28
C ALA A 171 -6.78 -7.16 9.81
N VAL A 172 -5.68 -6.48 9.50
CA VAL A 172 -4.49 -7.07 8.90
C VAL A 172 -3.29 -7.03 9.85
N GLU A 173 -2.56 -8.14 9.91
CA GLU A 173 -1.23 -8.21 10.54
C GLU A 173 -0.18 -8.39 9.45
N GLU A 174 0.47 -7.29 9.09
CA GLU A 174 1.39 -7.21 7.96
C GLU A 174 2.83 -7.29 8.43
N VAL A 175 3.62 -8.23 7.88
CA VAL A 175 5.07 -8.32 8.11
C VAL A 175 5.78 -8.57 6.77
N GLU A 176 6.44 -7.53 6.25
CA GLU A 176 7.20 -7.57 5.00
C GLU A 176 6.37 -8.08 3.80
N SER A 177 5.12 -7.65 3.69
CA SER A 177 4.24 -8.10 2.61
C SER A 177 4.62 -7.48 1.27
N CYS A 178 4.38 -8.24 0.20
CA CYS A 178 4.45 -7.69 -1.16
C CYS A 178 3.24 -6.78 -1.41
N SER A 179 3.44 -5.61 -2.04
CA SER A 179 2.35 -4.67 -2.37
C SER A 179 1.21 -5.33 -3.12
N ALA A 180 1.50 -6.21 -4.07
CA ALA A 180 0.46 -6.93 -4.81
C ALA A 180 -0.41 -7.84 -3.92
N CYS A 181 0.18 -8.47 -2.89
CA CYS A 181 -0.59 -9.31 -1.97
C CYS A 181 -1.49 -8.44 -1.07
N TYR A 182 -0.95 -7.36 -0.54
CA TYR A 182 -1.70 -6.44 0.31
C TYR A 182 -2.73 -5.63 -0.50
N GLY A 183 -2.34 -5.18 -1.71
CA GLY A 183 -3.21 -4.40 -2.60
C GLY A 183 -4.48 -5.16 -3.01
N TYR A 184 -4.42 -6.48 -3.21
CA TYR A 184 -5.60 -7.32 -3.48
C TYR A 184 -6.40 -7.67 -2.22
N LEU A 185 -5.76 -7.69 -1.05
CA LEU A 185 -6.46 -7.96 0.20
C LEU A 185 -7.39 -6.80 0.59
N ILE A 186 -6.95 -5.56 0.46
CA ILE A 186 -7.72 -4.40 0.90
C ILE A 186 -9.09 -4.28 0.21
N PRO A 187 -9.24 -4.37 -1.12
CA PRO A 187 -10.57 -4.35 -1.75
C PRO A 187 -11.41 -5.59 -1.38
N ALA A 188 -10.82 -6.75 -1.14
CA ALA A 188 -11.56 -7.89 -0.62
C ALA A 188 -12.15 -7.62 0.77
N LEU A 189 -11.40 -6.93 1.65
CA LEU A 189 -11.89 -6.51 2.97
C LEU A 189 -12.97 -5.43 2.88
N ASP A 190 -12.85 -4.49 1.93
CA ASP A 190 -13.90 -3.47 1.70
C ASP A 190 -15.23 -4.12 1.31
N ARG A 191 -15.20 -5.14 0.45
CA ARG A 191 -16.40 -5.93 0.09
C ARG A 191 -17.01 -6.62 1.30
N LEU A 192 -16.18 -7.29 2.13
CA LEU A 192 -16.65 -7.94 3.37
C LEU A 192 -17.25 -6.93 4.35
N LYS A 193 -16.68 -5.73 4.46
CA LYS A 193 -17.20 -4.64 5.28
C LYS A 193 -18.55 -4.15 4.77
N GLN A 194 -18.71 -3.95 3.47
CA GLN A 194 -19.97 -3.56 2.85
C GLN A 194 -21.09 -4.59 3.08
N GLU A 195 -20.74 -5.87 3.23
CA GLU A 195 -21.68 -6.95 3.57
C GLU A 195 -21.92 -7.12 5.07
N GLY A 196 -21.24 -6.35 5.95
CA GLY A 196 -21.33 -6.49 7.40
C GLY A 196 -20.72 -7.78 7.93
N LEU A 197 -19.77 -8.35 7.20
CA LEU A 197 -19.07 -9.58 7.57
C LEU A 197 -17.72 -9.31 8.25
N LEU A 198 -17.06 -8.19 7.94
CA LEU A 198 -15.73 -7.90 8.45
C LEU A 198 -15.71 -7.78 9.98
N GLU A 199 -16.76 -7.22 10.58
CA GLU A 199 -16.92 -7.08 12.03
C GLU A 199 -17.10 -8.43 12.75
N GLN A 200 -17.38 -9.50 12.02
CA GLN A 200 -17.51 -10.86 12.53
C GLN A 200 -16.18 -11.62 12.51
N LEU A 201 -15.14 -11.03 11.95
CA LEU A 201 -13.81 -11.61 11.93
C LEU A 201 -13.23 -11.61 13.36
N ASP A 202 -12.89 -12.78 13.86
CA ASP A 202 -12.46 -13.01 15.24
C ASP A 202 -10.94 -12.91 15.46
N THR A 203 -10.18 -12.75 14.37
CA THR A 203 -8.72 -12.71 14.38
C THR A 203 -8.19 -11.80 13.27
N ARG A 204 -6.95 -11.34 13.39
CA ARG A 204 -6.27 -10.61 12.31
C ARG A 204 -5.79 -11.56 11.23
N ILE A 205 -5.74 -11.04 10.01
CA ILE A 205 -5.28 -11.75 8.82
C ILE A 205 -3.79 -11.50 8.66
N ALA A 206 -2.97 -12.53 8.80
CA ALA A 206 -1.53 -12.44 8.60
C ALA A 206 -1.17 -12.45 7.11
N ILE A 207 -0.32 -11.51 6.68
CA ILE A 207 0.27 -11.45 5.34
C ILE A 207 1.74 -11.05 5.39
N GLY A 208 2.54 -11.58 4.47
CA GLY A 208 3.90 -11.10 4.24
C GLY A 208 4.99 -12.14 4.39
N GLN A 209 6.18 -11.78 3.88
CA GLN A 209 7.35 -12.66 3.82
C GLN A 209 7.87 -13.03 5.21
N GLY A 210 7.66 -12.16 6.20
CA GLY A 210 8.05 -12.40 7.58
C GLY A 210 7.34 -13.60 8.24
N TYR A 211 6.31 -14.16 7.60
CA TYR A 211 5.60 -15.36 8.08
C TYR A 211 6.07 -16.67 7.42
N GLN A 212 7.05 -16.63 6.53
CA GLN A 212 7.59 -17.84 5.92
C GLN A 212 8.07 -18.84 6.98
N GLN A 213 7.62 -20.11 6.86
CA GLN A 213 7.93 -21.21 7.80
C GLN A 213 7.42 -21.01 9.23
N LYS A 214 6.63 -19.97 9.51
CA LYS A 214 5.96 -19.79 10.81
C LYS A 214 4.58 -20.43 10.78
N THR A 215 4.09 -20.81 11.95
CA THR A 215 2.71 -21.26 12.17
C THR A 215 1.87 -20.10 12.69
N GLY A 216 0.58 -20.14 12.43
CA GLY A 216 -0.39 -19.14 12.88
C GLY A 216 -1.80 -19.62 12.56
N HIS A 217 -2.79 -18.77 12.78
CA HIS A 217 -4.19 -19.15 12.65
C HIS A 217 -4.74 -18.85 11.25
N LEU A 218 -4.81 -17.58 10.86
CA LEU A 218 -5.39 -17.15 9.58
C LEU A 218 -4.36 -16.38 8.75
N GLY A 219 -4.15 -16.79 7.50
CA GLY A 219 -3.16 -16.18 6.63
C GLY A 219 -3.51 -16.19 5.15
N ILE A 220 -2.97 -15.19 4.44
CA ILE A 220 -3.11 -15.01 3.00
C ILE A 220 -1.75 -15.08 2.31
N GLY A 221 -1.71 -15.83 1.21
CA GLY A 221 -0.53 -15.96 0.36
C GLY A 221 0.38 -17.13 0.72
N ARG A 222 1.29 -17.45 -0.20
CA ARG A 222 2.25 -18.57 -0.02
C ARG A 222 3.12 -18.43 1.23
N CYS A 223 3.34 -17.19 1.70
CA CYS A 223 4.19 -16.94 2.86
C CYS A 223 3.57 -17.46 4.17
N THR A 224 2.26 -17.59 4.24
CA THR A 224 1.52 -18.12 5.40
C THR A 224 1.07 -19.57 5.21
N SER A 225 1.68 -20.33 4.30
CA SER A 225 1.23 -21.68 3.92
C SER A 225 1.27 -22.73 5.04
N CYS A 226 1.93 -22.44 6.17
CA CYS A 226 1.98 -23.27 7.36
C CYS A 226 0.92 -22.91 8.42
N PHE A 227 0.03 -21.96 8.14
CA PHE A 227 -1.04 -21.55 9.04
C PHE A 227 -2.21 -22.55 8.99
N GLU A 228 -3.00 -22.61 10.05
CA GLU A 228 -4.18 -23.49 10.15
C GLU A 228 -5.18 -23.24 9.03
N HIS A 229 -5.50 -21.96 8.80
CA HIS A 229 -6.32 -21.47 7.72
C HIS A 229 -5.48 -20.59 6.80
N SER A 230 -5.15 -21.08 5.62
CA SER A 230 -4.28 -20.36 4.69
C SER A 230 -4.75 -20.46 3.25
N LEU A 231 -4.95 -19.29 2.62
CA LEU A 231 -5.16 -19.19 1.18
C LEU A 231 -3.81 -19.16 0.46
N LYS A 232 -3.53 -20.15 -0.37
CA LYS A 232 -2.28 -20.21 -1.16
C LYS A 232 -2.37 -19.37 -2.42
N GLY A 233 -1.27 -18.74 -2.80
CA GLY A 233 -1.11 -17.92 -4.00
C GLY A 233 0.07 -16.95 -3.84
N CYS A 234 0.56 -16.34 -4.94
CA CYS A 234 1.67 -15.39 -4.86
C CYS A 234 1.58 -14.30 -5.95
N PRO A 235 0.65 -13.35 -5.77
CA PRO A 235 -0.44 -13.30 -4.81
C PRO A 235 -1.63 -14.19 -5.20
N PRO A 236 -2.56 -14.51 -4.30
CA PRO A 236 -3.91 -14.90 -4.67
C PRO A 236 -4.63 -13.71 -5.31
N THR A 237 -5.69 -13.94 -6.09
CA THR A 237 -6.51 -12.84 -6.61
C THR A 237 -7.43 -12.26 -5.53
N GLU A 238 -7.90 -11.02 -5.72
CA GLU A 238 -8.89 -10.38 -4.86
C GLU A 238 -10.11 -11.29 -4.61
N GLU A 239 -10.69 -11.86 -5.68
CA GLU A 239 -11.85 -12.75 -5.59
C GLU A 239 -11.57 -13.99 -4.75
N GLN A 240 -10.40 -14.60 -4.92
CA GLN A 240 -9.99 -15.74 -4.09
C GLN A 240 -9.84 -15.36 -2.62
N MET A 241 -9.31 -14.17 -2.33
CA MET A 241 -9.19 -13.67 -0.96
C MET A 241 -10.56 -13.42 -0.33
N TYR A 242 -11.44 -12.75 -1.07
CA TYR A 242 -12.80 -12.47 -0.63
C TYR A 242 -13.58 -13.76 -0.31
N GLU A 243 -13.64 -14.71 -1.24
CA GLU A 243 -14.35 -15.98 -1.05
C GLU A 243 -13.79 -16.79 0.12
N PHE A 244 -12.46 -16.87 0.23
CA PHE A 244 -11.81 -17.59 1.32
C PHE A 244 -12.12 -16.99 2.68
N LEU A 245 -12.04 -15.67 2.83
CA LEU A 245 -12.33 -14.98 4.09
C LEU A 245 -13.82 -15.02 4.43
N LYS A 246 -14.70 -14.90 3.45
CA LYS A 246 -16.15 -15.05 3.63
C LYS A 246 -16.50 -16.45 4.15
N ASP A 247 -15.95 -17.50 3.54
CA ASP A 247 -16.14 -18.87 3.98
C ASP A 247 -15.62 -19.08 5.41
N TYR A 248 -14.45 -18.53 5.74
CA TYR A 248 -13.86 -18.60 7.08
C TYR A 248 -14.79 -17.96 8.12
N ILE A 249 -15.24 -16.73 7.90
CA ILE A 249 -16.11 -15.99 8.81
C ILE A 249 -17.43 -16.73 9.05
N LEU A 250 -18.08 -17.23 8.00
CA LEU A 250 -19.36 -17.94 8.11
C LEU A 250 -19.23 -19.26 8.86
N ARG A 251 -18.12 -19.99 8.73
CA ARG A 251 -17.87 -21.24 9.49
C ARG A 251 -17.59 -20.96 10.95
N SER A 252 -16.69 -20.03 11.27
CA SER A 252 -16.37 -19.65 12.65
C SER A 252 -17.60 -19.14 13.40
N GLY A 253 -18.46 -18.34 12.74
CA GLY A 253 -19.72 -17.88 13.32
C GLY A 253 -20.72 -19.03 13.61
N SER A 254 -20.77 -20.06 12.78
CA SER A 254 -21.64 -21.23 12.98
C SER A 254 -21.17 -22.12 14.12
N GLU A 255 -19.88 -22.33 14.28
CA GLU A 255 -19.29 -23.09 15.40
C GLU A 255 -19.51 -22.39 16.74
N ALA A 256 -19.34 -21.06 16.79
CA ALA A 256 -19.59 -20.27 17.99
C ALA A 256 -21.07 -20.30 18.40
N GLN A 257 -22.02 -20.34 17.47
CA GLN A 257 -23.45 -20.47 17.74
C GLN A 257 -23.82 -21.88 18.23
N GLN A 258 -23.23 -22.93 17.67
CA GLN A 258 -23.44 -24.31 18.13
C GLN A 258 -22.90 -24.52 19.56
N PHE A 259 -21.75 -23.93 19.88
CA PHE A 259 -21.17 -24.01 21.22
C PHE A 259 -22.03 -23.30 22.28
N ARG A 260 -22.65 -22.17 21.94
CA ARG A 260 -23.59 -21.45 22.82
C ARG A 260 -24.89 -22.23 23.06
N ARG A 261 -25.47 -22.84 22.02
CA ARG A 261 -26.67 -23.68 22.14
C ARG A 261 -26.42 -24.96 22.97
N GLY A 262 -25.27 -25.59 22.82
CA GLY A 262 -24.91 -26.79 23.59
C GLY A 262 -24.63 -26.54 25.07
N ASN A 263 -24.41 -25.29 25.49
CA ASN A 263 -24.25 -24.90 26.89
C ASN A 263 -25.55 -24.44 27.54
N ASP A 264 -26.53 -23.97 26.77
CA ASP A 264 -27.85 -23.56 27.29
C ASP A 264 -28.77 -24.78 27.62
N ASP A 265 -28.50 -25.92 26.99
CA ASP A 265 -29.26 -27.17 27.22
C ASP A 265 -28.81 -27.95 28.49
N ARG A 266 -27.85 -27.43 29.26
CA ARG A 266 -27.52 -27.99 30.59
C ARG A 266 -28.29 -27.31 31.66
N GLU A 267 -29.53 -27.71 31.86
CA GLU A 267 -30.33 -27.34 33.06
C GLU A 267 -29.55 -27.63 34.34
N PRO A 268 -29.59 -26.73 35.34
CA PRO A 268 -29.05 -27.02 36.67
C PRO A 268 -29.89 -28.10 37.30
N GLY A 269 -29.32 -29.30 37.41
CA GLY A 269 -29.95 -30.42 38.13
C GLY A 269 -30.43 -29.98 39.49
N MET A 270 -31.74 -30.14 39.77
CA MET A 270 -32.32 -30.02 41.08
C MET A 270 -31.58 -30.96 42.04
N VAL A 271 -30.94 -30.34 43.04
CA VAL A 271 -30.52 -31.04 44.26
C VAL A 271 -31.71 -31.00 45.20
N THR A 272 -32.33 -32.16 45.38
CA THR A 272 -33.27 -32.41 46.48
C THR A 272 -32.51 -32.75 47.75
#